data_a545b767f9e085302426ce4b59abb8b8
#
_entry.id   a545b767f9e085302426ce4b59abb8b8
#
_cell.length_a   1.000
_cell.length_b   1.000
_cell.length_c   1.000
_cell.angle_alpha   90.00
_cell.angle_beta   90.00
_cell.angle_gamma   90.00
#
_symmetry.space_group_name_H-M   'P 1'
#
loop_
_entity.id
_entity.type
_entity.pdbx_description
1 polymer ?
#
loop_
_entity_poly.entity_id
_entity_poly.type
_entity_poly.pdbx_seq_one_letter_code
_entity_poly.pdbx_strand_id
1 'polypeptide(L)'
;MKSKCVIIAGEFSADVIGVEIMSAINNIEWYGIGGPLMDAKKLNKFYDWDKISAFGLSDVIFSLPRLYYYASKIADKIIKINPKIIVTVDTKGFNFYLIKLIRQKLKTN
;
A
#
# COMPACT_ATOMS: atom_id res chain seq x y z
N MET A 1 -15.23 3.70 -17.46
CA MET A 1 -14.84 4.04 -16.08
C MET A 1 -13.80 3.06 -15.57
N LYS A 2 -12.69 3.57 -15.04
CA LYS A 2 -11.61 2.72 -14.55
C LYS A 2 -11.96 2.13 -13.19
N SER A 3 -11.62 0.88 -12.98
CA SER A 3 -11.73 0.25 -11.66
C SER A 3 -10.64 0.77 -10.74
N LYS A 4 -10.94 0.91 -9.47
CA LYS A 4 -9.97 1.33 -8.46
C LYS A 4 -9.36 0.11 -7.80
N CYS A 5 -8.04 0.07 -7.76
CA CYS A 5 -7.29 -0.98 -7.07
C CYS A 5 -6.20 -0.35 -6.23
N VAL A 6 -5.82 -1.05 -5.17
CA VAL A 6 -4.76 -0.58 -4.28
C VAL A 6 -3.57 -1.52 -4.40
N ILE A 7 -2.37 -0.94 -4.42
CA ILE A 7 -1.13 -1.70 -4.44
C ILE A 7 -0.19 -1.13 -3.38
N ILE A 8 0.37 -1.99 -2.55
CA ILE A 8 1.27 -1.59 -1.46
C ILE A 8 2.64 -2.20 -1.69
N ALA A 9 3.61 -1.36 -1.97
CA ALA A 9 5.00 -1.74 -2.20
C ALA A 9 5.90 -0.80 -1.40
N GLY A 10 6.45 -1.27 -0.30
CA GLY A 10 7.19 -0.42 0.64
C GLY A 10 8.71 -0.46 0.52
N GLU A 11 9.26 -1.15 -0.48
CA GLU A 11 10.69 -1.28 -0.67
C GLU A 11 11.05 -1.10 -2.15
N PHE A 12 12.32 -0.83 -2.44
CA PHE A 12 12.77 -0.67 -3.82
C PHE A 12 12.53 -1.90 -4.67
N SER A 13 12.80 -3.09 -4.13
CA SER A 13 12.54 -4.33 -4.85
C SER A 13 11.06 -4.50 -5.15
N ALA A 14 10.22 -4.13 -4.23
CA ALA A 14 8.77 -4.18 -4.40
C ALA A 14 8.28 -3.17 -5.45
N ASP A 15 8.95 -2.01 -5.55
CA ASP A 15 8.62 -1.00 -6.55
C ASP A 15 8.79 -1.54 -7.97
N VAL A 16 9.87 -2.30 -8.21
CA VAL A 16 10.12 -2.94 -9.50
C VAL A 16 8.99 -3.91 -9.84
N ILE A 17 8.62 -4.75 -8.90
CA ILE A 17 7.53 -5.71 -9.10
C ILE A 17 6.19 -4.98 -9.26
N GLY A 18 5.98 -3.97 -8.45
CA GLY A 18 4.73 -3.19 -8.50
C GLY A 18 4.50 -2.52 -9.84
N VAL A 19 5.53 -1.91 -10.42
CA VAL A 19 5.38 -1.25 -11.71
C VAL A 19 5.08 -2.26 -12.82
N GLU A 20 5.61 -3.47 -12.72
CA GLU A 20 5.30 -4.53 -13.70
C GLU A 20 3.83 -4.93 -13.60
N ILE A 21 3.30 -5.05 -12.39
CA ILE A 21 1.90 -5.37 -12.18
C ILE A 21 1.01 -4.26 -12.76
N MET A 22 1.34 -3.01 -12.46
CA MET A 22 0.58 -1.87 -12.95
C MET A 22 0.60 -1.80 -14.48
N SER A 23 1.71 -2.16 -15.09
CA SER A 23 1.86 -2.14 -16.55
C SER A 23 1.12 -3.29 -17.22
N ALA A 24 0.96 -4.40 -16.54
CA ALA A 24 0.33 -5.60 -17.10
C ALA A 24 -1.20 -5.52 -17.13
N ILE A 25 -1.78 -4.70 -16.28
CA ILE A 25 -3.23 -4.62 -16.15
C ILE A 25 -3.69 -3.23 -16.57
N ASN A 26 -4.47 -3.17 -17.63
CA ASN A 26 -4.97 -1.93 -18.19
C ASN A 26 -6.28 -1.49 -17.54
N ASN A 27 -6.59 -0.22 -17.69
CA ASN A 27 -7.88 0.33 -17.29
C ASN A 27 -8.12 0.31 -15.79
N ILE A 28 -7.04 0.45 -15.02
CA ILE A 28 -7.09 0.49 -13.56
C ILE A 28 -6.61 1.85 -13.08
N GLU A 29 -7.31 2.40 -12.11
CA GLU A 29 -6.87 3.57 -11.37
C GLU A 29 -6.19 3.06 -10.11
N TRP A 30 -4.87 3.20 -10.05
CA TRP A 30 -4.06 2.64 -8.98
C TRP A 30 -3.84 3.62 -7.85
N TYR A 31 -4.09 3.16 -6.63
CA TYR A 31 -3.83 3.90 -5.39
C TYR A 31 -2.90 3.09 -4.52
N GLY A 32 -2.13 3.74 -3.68
CA GLY A 32 -1.36 3.00 -2.69
C GLY A 32 -0.01 3.62 -2.35
N ILE A 33 0.95 2.73 -2.14
CA ILE A 33 2.31 3.08 -1.75
C ILE A 33 3.26 2.44 -2.75
N GLY A 34 4.17 3.24 -3.27
CA GLY A 34 5.16 2.75 -4.21
C GLY A 34 6.31 3.72 -4.35
N GLY A 35 7.36 3.27 -5.02
CA GLY A 35 8.56 4.05 -5.24
C GLY A 35 8.51 4.86 -6.54
N PRO A 36 9.69 5.32 -6.98
CA PRO A 36 9.76 6.19 -8.16
C PRO A 36 9.22 5.57 -9.45
N LEU A 37 9.40 4.25 -9.61
CA LEU A 37 8.93 3.58 -10.83
C LEU A 37 7.41 3.54 -10.90
N MET A 38 6.76 3.21 -9.78
CA MET A 38 5.30 3.18 -9.71
C MET A 38 4.73 4.60 -9.82
N ASP A 39 5.40 5.58 -9.24
CA ASP A 39 5.01 6.97 -9.33
C ASP A 39 4.98 7.44 -10.78
N ALA A 40 5.99 7.04 -11.57
CA ALA A 40 6.06 7.37 -12.99
C ALA A 40 4.92 6.76 -13.80
N LYS A 41 4.28 5.72 -13.28
CA LYS A 41 3.11 5.08 -13.90
C LYS A 41 1.79 5.61 -13.36
N LYS A 42 1.80 6.82 -12.80
CA LYS A 42 0.60 7.52 -12.32
C LYS A 42 -0.09 6.85 -11.15
N LEU A 43 0.70 6.34 -10.20
CA LEU A 43 0.16 5.87 -8.94
C LEU A 43 -0.40 7.05 -8.15
N ASN A 44 -1.63 6.91 -7.65
CA ASN A 44 -2.20 7.87 -6.70
C ASN A 44 -1.68 7.49 -5.31
N LYS A 45 -0.53 8.02 -4.96
CA LYS A 45 0.17 7.60 -3.76
C LYS A 45 -0.43 8.18 -2.49
N PHE A 46 -0.48 7.36 -1.44
CA PHE A 46 -0.93 7.80 -0.11
C PHE A 46 0.10 8.69 0.57
N TYR A 47 1.38 8.40 0.35
CA TYR A 47 2.50 9.12 0.95
C TYR A 47 3.64 9.22 -0.05
N ASP A 48 4.46 10.25 0.07
CA ASP A 48 5.70 10.36 -0.70
C ASP A 48 6.70 9.29 -0.25
N TRP A 49 7.55 8.86 -1.18
CA TRP A 49 8.54 7.82 -0.89
C TRP A 49 9.45 8.18 0.28
N ASP A 50 9.83 9.45 0.39
CA ASP A 50 10.68 9.91 1.49
C ASP A 50 10.02 9.67 2.85
N LYS A 51 8.72 9.86 2.94
CA LYS A 51 7.97 9.61 4.18
C LYS A 51 7.90 8.13 4.49
N ILE A 52 7.78 7.29 3.48
CA ILE A 52 7.75 5.84 3.67
C ILE A 52 9.07 5.36 4.27
N SER A 53 10.19 5.86 3.77
CA SER A 53 11.50 5.57 4.35
C SER A 53 11.59 6.04 5.81
N ALA A 54 11.06 7.24 6.08
CA ALA A 54 11.07 7.80 7.42
C ALA A 54 10.16 7.02 8.39
N PHE A 55 9.09 6.41 7.88
CA PHE A 55 8.20 5.58 8.71
C PHE A 55 8.84 4.27 9.10
N GLY A 56 9.86 3.82 8.37
CA GLY A 56 10.53 2.55 8.65
C GLY A 56 9.67 1.34 8.35
N LEU A 57 8.83 1.42 7.32
CA LEU A 57 7.90 0.31 6.99
C LEU A 57 8.62 -0.97 6.63
N SER A 58 9.84 -0.87 6.10
CA SER A 58 10.66 -2.02 5.75
C SER A 58 11.63 -2.40 6.86
N ASP A 59 11.63 -1.68 7.99
CA ASP A 59 12.56 -1.85 9.07
C ASP A 59 11.99 -2.80 10.12
N VAL A 60 12.78 -3.82 10.48
CA VAL A 60 12.39 -4.80 11.49
C VAL A 60 12.30 -4.20 12.90
N ILE A 61 12.87 -3.01 13.11
CA ILE A 61 12.86 -2.34 14.42
C ILE A 61 11.64 -1.44 14.60
N PHE A 62 10.71 -1.48 13.67
CA PHE A 62 9.50 -0.66 13.72
C PHE A 62 8.67 -1.02 14.95
N SER A 63 8.46 -0.07 15.86
CA SER A 63 7.77 -0.35 17.11
C SER A 63 6.28 -0.63 16.87
N LEU A 64 5.70 -1.51 17.70
CA LEU A 64 4.29 -1.89 17.55
C LEU A 64 3.30 -0.72 17.58
N PRO A 65 3.42 0.25 18.51
CA PRO A 65 2.52 1.41 18.48
C PRO A 65 2.60 2.23 17.20
N ARG A 66 3.82 2.42 16.69
CA ARG A 66 4.02 3.16 15.45
C ARG A 66 3.48 2.37 14.26
N LEU A 67 3.72 1.06 14.24
CA LEU A 67 3.19 0.18 13.21
C LEU A 67 1.66 0.25 13.18
N TYR A 68 1.03 0.14 14.34
CA TYR A 68 -0.43 0.23 14.43
C TYR A 68 -0.94 1.57 13.92
N TYR A 69 -0.29 2.65 14.30
CA TYR A 69 -0.71 4.01 13.93
C TYR A 69 -0.74 4.18 12.40
N TYR A 70 0.37 3.85 11.75
CA TYR A 70 0.45 4.03 10.29
C TYR A 70 -0.39 3.01 9.54
N ALA A 71 -0.40 1.76 9.99
CA ALA A 71 -1.21 0.72 9.35
C ALA A 71 -2.69 1.06 9.45
N SER A 72 -3.13 1.59 10.59
CA SER A 72 -4.52 1.98 10.78
C SER A 72 -4.91 3.12 9.85
N LYS A 73 -4.04 4.12 9.70
CA LYS A 73 -4.30 5.24 8.78
C LYS A 73 -4.36 4.78 7.33
N ILE A 74 -3.46 3.92 6.93
CA ILE A 74 -3.44 3.38 5.57
C ILE A 74 -4.70 2.52 5.34
N ALA A 75 -5.07 1.70 6.32
CA ALA A 75 -6.28 0.90 6.23
C ALA A 75 -7.52 1.77 6.04
N ASP A 76 -7.63 2.87 6.78
CA ASP A 76 -8.76 3.79 6.63
C ASP A 76 -8.82 4.38 5.22
N LYS A 77 -7.67 4.77 4.67
CA LYS A 77 -7.62 5.29 3.30
C LYS A 77 -8.07 4.24 2.28
N ILE A 78 -7.64 3.01 2.46
CA ILE A 78 -8.00 1.90 1.56
C ILE A 78 -9.50 1.64 1.62
N ILE A 79 -10.06 1.57 2.82
CA ILE A 79 -11.49 1.31 2.99
C ILE A 79 -12.32 2.43 2.35
N LYS A 80 -11.87 3.67 2.51
CA LYS A 80 -12.56 4.82 1.92
C LYS A 80 -12.59 4.76 0.39
N ILE A 81 -11.51 4.29 -0.22
CA ILE A 81 -11.43 4.13 -1.68
C ILE A 81 -12.35 3.01 -2.15
N ASN A 82 -12.55 2.00 -1.32
CA ASN A 82 -13.35 0.82 -1.64
C ASN A 82 -12.86 0.12 -2.91
N PRO A 83 -11.60 -0.32 -2.93
CA PRO A 83 -11.01 -0.91 -4.14
C PRO A 83 -11.59 -2.30 -4.42
N LYS A 84 -11.51 -2.70 -5.67
CA LYS A 84 -11.90 -4.06 -6.07
C LYS A 84 -10.88 -5.08 -5.60
N ILE A 85 -9.60 -4.73 -5.66
CA ILE A 85 -8.50 -5.64 -5.31
C ILE A 85 -7.44 -4.84 -4.56
N ILE A 86 -6.85 -5.49 -3.57
CA ILE A 86 -5.69 -4.97 -2.86
C ILE A 86 -4.53 -5.90 -3.15
N VAL A 87 -3.47 -5.36 -3.74
CA VAL A 87 -2.25 -6.10 -4.04
C VAL A 87 -1.17 -5.68 -3.05
N THR A 88 -0.58 -6.65 -2.36
CA THR A 88 0.53 -6.38 -1.46
C THR A 88 1.78 -7.02 -2.02
N VAL A 89 2.85 -6.24 -2.10
CA VAL A 89 4.12 -6.70 -2.67
C VAL A 89 5.19 -6.61 -1.61
N ASP A 90 5.73 -7.77 -1.20
CA ASP A 90 6.80 -7.86 -0.21
C ASP A 90 6.42 -7.20 1.13
N THR A 91 7.38 -6.69 1.91
CA THR A 91 7.14 -6.09 3.24
C THR A 91 6.25 -6.97 4.11
N LYS A 92 6.66 -8.20 4.30
CA LYS A 92 5.85 -9.28 4.88
C LYS A 92 5.12 -8.93 6.17
N GLY A 93 5.84 -8.44 7.16
CA GLY A 93 5.23 -8.15 8.46
C GLY A 93 4.18 -7.06 8.38
N PHE A 94 4.50 -5.96 7.71
CA PHE A 94 3.60 -4.83 7.58
C PHE A 94 2.34 -5.19 6.79
N ASN A 95 2.51 -5.87 5.66
CA ASN A 95 1.38 -6.19 4.79
C ASN A 95 0.40 -7.16 5.45
N PHE A 96 0.88 -8.17 6.14
CA PHE A 96 -0.01 -9.06 6.88
C PHE A 96 -0.78 -8.32 7.95
N TYR A 97 -0.11 -7.44 8.68
CA TYR A 97 -0.76 -6.67 9.72
C TYR A 97 -1.80 -5.71 9.15
N LEU A 98 -1.47 -5.06 8.04
CA LEU A 98 -2.38 -4.15 7.35
C LEU A 98 -3.66 -4.87 6.88
N ILE A 99 -3.51 -6.03 6.26
CA ILE A 99 -4.66 -6.80 5.79
C ILE A 99 -5.53 -7.22 6.96
N LYS A 100 -4.91 -7.63 8.06
CA LYS A 100 -5.64 -8.01 9.26
C LYS A 100 -6.46 -6.83 9.80
N LEU A 101 -5.88 -5.66 9.84
CA LEU A 101 -6.58 -4.45 10.28
C LEU A 101 -7.74 -4.10 9.36
N ILE A 102 -7.54 -4.19 8.07
CA ILE A 102 -8.62 -3.90 7.10
C ILE A 102 -9.79 -4.83 7.34
N ARG A 103 -9.53 -6.12 7.51
CA ARG A 103 -10.60 -7.11 7.77
C ARG A 103 -11.32 -6.81 9.07
N GLN A 104 -10.61 -6.45 10.13
CA GLN A 104 -11.20 -6.12 11.41
C GLN A 104 -12.10 -4.88 11.30
N LYS A 105 -11.63 -3.84 10.62
CA LYS A 105 -12.39 -2.60 10.45
C LYS A 105 -13.66 -2.84 9.62
N LEU A 106 -13.58 -3.68 8.61
CA LEU A 106 -14.75 -4.00 7.78
C LEU A 106 -15.79 -4.79 8.57
N LYS A 107 -15.37 -5.64 9.50
CA LYS A 107 -16.30 -6.41 10.34
C LYS A 107 -17.06 -5.54 11.34
N THR A 108 -16.45 -4.45 11.78
CA THR A 108 -17.08 -3.58 12.78
C THR A 108 -17.94 -2.49 12.17
N ASN A 109 -17.93 -2.39 10.86
CA ASN A 109 -18.77 -1.42 10.13
C ASN A 109 -20.00 -2.12 9.53
#